data_17b6a4661df6ac7272fe47c755a3e7ac
#
_entry.id   17b6a4661df6ac7272fe47c755a3e7ac
#
_cell.length_a   1.000
_cell.length_b   1.000
_cell.length_c   1.000
_cell.angle_alpha   90.00
_cell.angle_beta   90.00
_cell.angle_gamma   90.00
#
_symmetry.space_group_name_H-M   'P 1'
#
loop_
_entity.id
_entity.type
_entity.pdbx_description
1 polymer ?
#
loop_
_entity_poly.entity_id
_entity_poly.type
_entity_poly.pdbx_seq_one_letter_code
_entity_poly.pdbx_strand_id
1 'polypeptide(L)'
;PVSASIIDAHVAMPSAGITGPGQLLAIMGTSTCDILLSEEERMVPGMCGVVDGGVYPGYYAYEAGQSCVGDHFAWFVDRCCPAAYQEEADRQGKNLHVYLTELAETLQPGESGLIALDWWNGNRSVLTDYDLTGLIVGMTLTTRPEEIYRALI
;
A
#
# COMPACT_ATOMS: atom_id res chain seq x y z
N PRO A 1 -24.78 -0.90 26.74
CA PRO A 1 -24.53 0.33 26.00
C PRO A 1 -24.31 0.04 24.53
N VAL A 2 -24.87 0.84 23.65
CA VAL A 2 -24.65 0.79 22.21
C VAL A 2 -23.80 2.01 21.87
N SER A 3 -22.65 1.82 21.24
CA SER A 3 -21.82 2.91 20.73
C SER A 3 -22.17 3.20 19.26
N ALA A 4 -21.89 4.41 18.78
CA ALA A 4 -21.90 4.68 17.36
C ALA A 4 -20.82 3.83 16.68
N SER A 5 -21.15 3.23 15.54
CA SER A 5 -20.17 2.55 14.70
C SER A 5 -19.40 3.56 13.86
N ILE A 6 -18.12 3.29 13.62
CA ILE A 6 -17.24 4.07 12.77
C ILE A 6 -16.42 3.09 11.93
N ILE A 7 -15.99 3.49 10.74
CA ILE A 7 -15.10 2.70 9.90
C ILE A 7 -13.74 2.55 10.61
N ASP A 8 -13.19 1.34 10.60
CA ASP A 8 -11.94 0.98 11.29
C ASP A 8 -10.75 1.89 10.91
N ALA A 9 -10.61 2.23 9.63
CA ALA A 9 -9.59 3.16 9.17
C ALA A 9 -9.74 4.55 9.81
N HIS A 10 -10.96 5.07 9.94
CA HIS A 10 -11.21 6.39 10.54
C HIS A 10 -10.96 6.39 12.04
N VAL A 11 -11.30 5.30 12.77
CA VAL A 11 -11.02 5.20 14.20
C VAL A 11 -9.53 5.02 14.51
N ALA A 12 -8.73 4.63 13.52
CA ALA A 12 -7.29 4.53 13.67
C ALA A 12 -6.62 5.91 13.89
N MET A 13 -7.21 7.00 13.37
CA MET A 13 -6.68 8.36 13.58
C MET A 13 -6.55 8.74 15.07
N PRO A 14 -7.62 8.70 15.89
CA PRO A 14 -7.51 8.96 17.32
C PRO A 14 -6.63 7.92 18.03
N SER A 15 -6.65 6.66 17.59
CA SER A 15 -5.83 5.60 18.19
C SER A 15 -4.34 5.85 17.99
N ALA A 16 -3.96 6.48 16.87
CA ALA A 16 -2.59 6.92 16.57
C ALA A 16 -2.22 8.25 17.26
N GLY A 17 -3.15 8.86 18.02
CA GLY A 17 -2.93 10.14 18.67
C GLY A 17 -2.99 11.35 17.73
N ILE A 18 -3.50 11.18 16.51
CA ILE A 18 -3.65 12.26 15.52
C ILE A 18 -5.01 12.93 15.77
N THR A 19 -4.97 14.16 16.25
CA THR A 19 -6.17 14.91 16.65
C THR A 19 -6.32 16.24 15.92
N GLY A 20 -5.49 16.52 14.91
CA GLY A 20 -5.53 17.76 14.15
C GLY A 20 -4.72 17.69 12.87
N PRO A 21 -4.67 18.80 12.10
CA PRO A 21 -3.96 18.90 10.84
C PRO A 21 -2.44 18.70 10.93
N GLY A 22 -1.80 18.48 9.79
CA GLY A 22 -0.35 18.42 9.65
C GLY A 22 0.27 17.03 9.83
N GLN A 23 -0.55 16.01 10.05
CA GLN A 23 -0.14 14.61 10.14
C GLN A 23 -0.99 13.76 9.20
N LEU A 24 -0.34 12.85 8.47
CA LEU A 24 -0.97 11.84 7.63
C LEU A 24 -0.94 10.51 8.37
N LEU A 25 -2.05 9.78 8.33
CA LEU A 25 -2.12 8.38 8.74
C LEU A 25 -2.24 7.50 7.50
N ALA A 26 -1.27 6.61 7.30
CA ALA A 26 -1.34 5.57 6.29
C ALA A 26 -1.67 4.23 6.97
N ILE A 27 -2.84 3.68 6.67
CA ILE A 27 -3.28 2.37 7.14
C ILE A 27 -3.00 1.37 6.04
N MET A 28 -1.92 0.60 6.19
CA MET A 28 -1.46 -0.37 5.19
C MET A 28 -1.83 -1.79 5.62
N GLY A 29 -2.69 -2.43 4.84
CA GLY A 29 -3.09 -3.82 4.98
C GLY A 29 -3.18 -4.47 3.61
N THR A 30 -4.28 -5.16 3.33
CA THR A 30 -4.65 -5.66 2.00
C THR A 30 -4.62 -4.54 0.96
N SER A 31 -5.25 -3.42 1.31
CA SER A 31 -5.20 -2.13 0.60
C SER A 31 -4.59 -1.06 1.50
N THR A 32 -4.40 0.14 0.98
CA THR A 32 -4.02 1.31 1.78
C THR A 32 -5.17 2.30 1.86
N CYS A 33 -5.34 2.88 3.05
CA CYS A 33 -6.18 4.05 3.28
C CYS A 33 -5.32 5.13 3.93
N ASP A 34 -5.21 6.27 3.26
CA ASP A 34 -4.42 7.41 3.69
C ASP A 34 -5.37 8.53 4.12
N ILE A 35 -5.28 8.94 5.38
CA ILE A 35 -6.19 9.94 5.96
C ILE A 35 -5.41 11.15 6.45
N LEU A 36 -5.90 12.33 6.08
CA LEU A 36 -5.36 13.63 6.47
C LEU A 36 -6.49 14.51 6.99
N LEU A 37 -6.23 15.29 8.05
CA LEU A 37 -7.15 16.33 8.52
C LEU A 37 -6.72 17.71 8.01
N SER A 38 -7.70 18.56 7.70
CA SER A 38 -7.51 19.96 7.30
C SER A 38 -8.57 20.87 7.94
N GLU A 39 -8.23 22.13 8.12
CA GLU A 39 -9.18 23.18 8.53
C GLU A 39 -10.00 23.72 7.34
N GLU A 40 -9.53 23.46 6.11
CA GLU A 40 -10.15 23.95 4.90
C GLU A 40 -10.70 22.80 4.06
N GLU A 41 -11.88 23.01 3.46
CA GLU A 41 -12.38 22.16 2.40
C GLU A 41 -11.72 22.53 1.08
N ARG A 42 -11.10 21.53 0.44
CA ARG A 42 -10.54 21.67 -0.91
C ARG A 42 -10.75 20.37 -1.68
N MET A 43 -11.46 20.46 -2.79
CA MET A 43 -11.58 19.32 -3.70
C MET A 43 -10.24 19.09 -4.41
N VAL A 44 -9.64 17.92 -4.18
CA VAL A 44 -8.37 17.50 -4.79
C VAL A 44 -8.68 16.41 -5.82
N PRO A 45 -8.44 16.67 -7.11
CA PRO A 45 -8.65 15.64 -8.14
C PRO A 45 -7.82 14.38 -7.86
N GLY A 46 -8.45 13.22 -7.99
CA GLY A 46 -7.81 11.93 -7.77
C GLY A 46 -7.81 11.44 -6.32
N MET A 47 -8.35 12.20 -5.38
CA MET A 47 -8.64 11.70 -4.03
C MET A 47 -9.99 11.01 -3.96
N CYS A 48 -10.15 10.06 -3.02
CA CYS A 48 -11.41 9.35 -2.81
C CYS A 48 -12.53 10.27 -2.33
N GLY A 49 -12.19 11.26 -1.51
CA GLY A 49 -13.13 12.23 -1.03
C GLY A 49 -12.62 13.14 0.08
N VAL A 50 -13.49 14.10 0.44
CA VAL A 50 -13.32 14.97 1.60
C VAL A 50 -14.67 15.05 2.32
N VAL A 51 -14.67 14.95 3.66
CA VAL A 51 -15.87 14.93 4.48
C VAL A 51 -15.70 15.86 5.68
N ASP A 52 -16.63 16.81 5.85
CA ASP A 52 -16.71 17.64 7.04
C ASP A 52 -17.06 16.79 8.27
N GLY A 53 -16.23 16.90 9.32
CA GLY A 53 -16.41 16.13 10.55
C GLY A 53 -16.24 14.62 10.37
N GLY A 54 -15.67 14.14 9.26
CA GLY A 54 -15.55 12.71 8.93
C GLY A 54 -14.78 11.88 9.96
N VAL A 55 -13.86 12.50 10.70
CA VAL A 55 -13.13 11.90 11.83
C VAL A 55 -13.34 12.70 13.10
N TYR A 56 -13.12 14.01 13.05
CA TYR A 56 -13.29 14.94 14.15
C TYR A 56 -14.17 16.12 13.76
N PRO A 57 -15.11 16.54 14.63
CA PRO A 57 -15.86 17.77 14.41
C PRO A 57 -14.92 18.98 14.26
N GLY A 58 -15.18 19.82 13.28
CA GLY A 58 -14.42 21.03 13.01
C GLY A 58 -13.21 20.84 12.09
N TYR A 59 -12.98 19.63 11.58
CA TYR A 59 -11.97 19.35 10.56
C TYR A 59 -12.58 18.61 9.37
N TYR A 60 -12.03 18.89 8.20
CA TYR A 60 -12.30 18.11 6.99
C TYR A 60 -11.37 16.90 6.95
N ALA A 61 -11.91 15.71 6.82
CA ALA A 61 -11.15 14.49 6.63
C ALA A 61 -11.00 14.18 5.15
N TYR A 62 -9.76 14.07 4.70
CA TYR A 62 -9.38 13.71 3.34
C TYR A 62 -8.97 12.26 3.29
N GLU A 63 -9.42 11.54 2.27
CA GLU A 63 -9.10 10.15 2.07
C GLU A 63 -8.54 9.89 0.66
N ALA A 64 -7.40 9.22 0.63
CA ALA A 64 -6.80 8.63 -0.56
C ALA A 64 -6.44 7.17 -0.26
N GLY A 65 -5.90 6.44 -1.21
CA GLY A 65 -5.39 5.10 -0.99
C GLY A 65 -5.27 4.27 -2.26
N GLN A 66 -4.73 3.06 -2.10
CA GLN A 66 -4.60 2.09 -3.19
C GLN A 66 -5.35 0.81 -2.86
N SER A 67 -5.93 0.21 -3.91
CA SER A 67 -6.77 -0.98 -3.80
C SER A 67 -5.96 -2.25 -3.53
N CYS A 68 -4.65 -2.23 -3.80
CA CYS A 68 -3.78 -3.38 -3.67
C CYS A 68 -2.43 -2.94 -3.08
N VAL A 69 -2.10 -3.43 -1.89
CA VAL A 69 -0.79 -3.22 -1.25
C VAL A 69 -0.32 -4.56 -0.68
N GLY A 70 -0.85 -5.04 0.45
CA GLY A 70 -0.50 -6.36 0.98
C GLY A 70 -0.81 -7.51 0.02
N ASP A 71 -1.89 -7.39 -0.77
CA ASP A 71 -2.32 -8.40 -1.72
C ASP A 71 -1.31 -8.65 -2.84
N HIS A 72 -0.64 -7.63 -3.39
CA HIS A 72 0.32 -7.87 -4.46
C HIS A 72 1.59 -8.57 -3.94
N PHE A 73 2.00 -8.31 -2.70
CA PHE A 73 3.10 -9.05 -2.06
C PHE A 73 2.71 -10.50 -1.81
N ALA A 74 1.49 -10.74 -1.29
CA ALA A 74 0.97 -12.09 -1.10
C ALA A 74 0.87 -12.82 -2.44
N TRP A 75 0.29 -12.20 -3.46
CA TRP A 75 0.21 -12.76 -4.81
C TRP A 75 1.59 -13.12 -5.36
N PHE A 76 2.58 -12.24 -5.21
CA PHE A 76 3.93 -12.51 -5.70
C PHE A 76 4.55 -13.72 -5.02
N VAL A 77 4.47 -13.79 -3.69
CA VAL A 77 5.01 -14.91 -2.90
C VAL A 77 4.30 -16.20 -3.24
N ASP A 78 2.97 -16.19 -3.33
CA ASP A 78 2.15 -17.41 -3.51
C ASP A 78 2.14 -17.93 -4.95
N ARG A 79 2.36 -17.06 -5.95
CA ARG A 79 2.12 -17.37 -7.35
C ARG A 79 3.34 -17.22 -8.26
N CYS A 80 4.29 -16.35 -7.90
CA CYS A 80 5.35 -15.93 -8.81
C CYS A 80 6.75 -16.25 -8.29
N CYS A 81 6.93 -16.45 -6.98
CA CYS A 81 8.23 -16.75 -6.39
C CYS A 81 8.59 -18.23 -6.61
N PRO A 82 9.80 -18.55 -7.13
CA PRO A 82 10.25 -19.92 -7.27
C PRO A 82 10.37 -20.64 -5.93
N ALA A 83 10.04 -21.94 -5.91
CA ALA A 83 10.09 -22.77 -4.68
C ALA A 83 11.46 -22.77 -4.00
N ALA A 84 12.55 -22.63 -4.74
CA ALA A 84 13.90 -22.57 -4.20
C ALA A 84 14.09 -21.38 -3.20
N TYR A 85 13.36 -20.28 -3.36
CA TYR A 85 13.39 -19.15 -2.43
C TYR A 85 12.68 -19.48 -1.11
N GLN A 86 11.57 -20.22 -1.18
CA GLN A 86 10.89 -20.73 0.00
C GLN A 86 11.78 -21.72 0.76
N GLU A 87 12.38 -22.67 0.06
CA GLU A 87 13.29 -23.66 0.66
C GLU A 87 14.48 -22.99 1.35
N GLU A 88 15.02 -21.93 0.75
CA GLU A 88 16.11 -21.16 1.35
C GLU A 88 15.67 -20.36 2.57
N ALA A 89 14.51 -19.72 2.51
CA ALA A 89 13.92 -19.01 3.64
C ALA A 89 13.69 -19.98 4.83
N ASP A 90 13.12 -21.15 4.57
CA ASP A 90 12.87 -22.19 5.57
C ASP A 90 14.18 -22.68 6.22
N ARG A 91 15.23 -22.89 5.41
CA ARG A 91 16.56 -23.28 5.89
C ARG A 91 17.17 -22.24 6.83
N GLN A 92 16.87 -20.96 6.59
CA GLN A 92 17.29 -19.84 7.45
C GLN A 92 16.33 -19.57 8.62
N GLY A 93 15.21 -20.31 8.72
CA GLY A 93 14.18 -20.08 9.74
C GLY A 93 13.44 -18.75 9.58
N LYS A 94 13.33 -18.25 8.34
CA LYS A 94 12.72 -16.97 8.00
C LYS A 94 11.40 -17.16 7.27
N ASN A 95 10.49 -16.20 7.45
CA ASN A 95 9.36 -16.05 6.55
C ASN A 95 9.86 -15.58 5.19
N LEU A 96 9.23 -16.04 4.08
CA LEU A 96 9.65 -15.72 2.72
C LEU A 96 9.59 -14.21 2.41
N HIS A 97 8.63 -13.47 2.97
CA HIS A 97 8.58 -12.02 2.84
C HIS A 97 9.81 -11.35 3.47
N VAL A 98 10.22 -11.80 4.67
CA VAL A 98 11.43 -11.29 5.34
C VAL A 98 12.66 -11.59 4.51
N TYR A 99 12.80 -12.82 4.01
CA TYR A 99 13.93 -13.22 3.18
C TYR A 99 14.02 -12.40 1.89
N LEU A 100 12.90 -12.21 1.17
CA LEU A 100 12.85 -11.40 -0.05
C LEU A 100 13.13 -9.92 0.24
N THR A 101 12.64 -9.40 1.37
CA THR A 101 12.93 -8.01 1.79
C THR A 101 14.43 -7.80 2.01
N GLU A 102 15.09 -8.70 2.74
CA GLU A 102 16.53 -8.62 2.97
C GLU A 102 17.33 -8.64 1.65
N LEU A 103 16.94 -9.48 0.69
CA LEU A 103 17.56 -9.49 -0.64
C LEU A 103 17.28 -8.19 -1.40
N ALA A 104 16.03 -7.71 -1.38
CA ALA A 104 15.62 -6.48 -2.04
C ALA A 104 16.31 -5.24 -1.47
N GLU A 105 16.61 -5.20 -0.17
CA GLU A 105 17.33 -4.11 0.50
C GLU A 105 18.79 -3.98 0.02
N THR A 106 19.36 -5.03 -0.56
CA THR A 106 20.71 -4.94 -1.15
C THR A 106 20.74 -4.15 -2.45
N LEU A 107 19.57 -3.93 -3.07
CA LEU A 107 19.41 -3.22 -4.34
C LEU A 107 19.05 -1.76 -4.10
N GLN A 108 19.68 -0.87 -4.85
CA GLN A 108 19.28 0.55 -4.85
C GLN A 108 17.95 0.73 -5.59
N PRO A 109 17.14 1.75 -5.25
CA PRO A 109 15.93 2.07 -6.01
C PRO A 109 16.25 2.30 -7.49
N GLY A 110 15.54 1.57 -8.37
CA GLY A 110 15.73 1.65 -9.82
C GLY A 110 16.95 0.87 -10.38
N GLU A 111 17.77 0.23 -9.54
CA GLU A 111 18.97 -0.50 -9.99
C GLU A 111 18.64 -1.64 -10.95
N SER A 112 17.56 -2.36 -10.71
CA SER A 112 17.11 -3.45 -11.58
C SER A 112 16.58 -2.98 -12.96
N GLY A 113 16.28 -1.69 -13.11
CA GLY A 113 15.59 -1.14 -14.28
C GLY A 113 14.12 -1.54 -14.40
N LEU A 114 13.57 -2.25 -13.39
CA LEU A 114 12.17 -2.61 -13.35
C LEU A 114 11.31 -1.44 -12.86
N ILE A 115 10.15 -1.30 -13.48
CA ILE A 115 9.09 -0.38 -13.05
C ILE A 115 7.82 -1.20 -12.89
N ALA A 116 7.21 -1.15 -11.71
CA ALA A 116 5.91 -1.76 -11.43
C ALA A 116 4.84 -0.69 -11.28
N LEU A 117 3.66 -0.96 -11.86
CA LEU A 117 2.42 -0.25 -11.55
C LEU A 117 1.58 -1.16 -10.67
N ASP A 118 1.28 -0.72 -9.48
CA ASP A 118 0.61 -1.47 -8.41
C ASP A 118 -0.92 -1.65 -8.62
N TRP A 119 -1.40 -1.56 -9.84
CA TRP A 119 -2.82 -1.56 -10.18
C TRP A 119 -3.41 -2.98 -10.32
N TRP A 120 -2.97 -3.95 -9.51
CA TRP A 120 -3.49 -5.33 -9.55
C TRP A 120 -4.99 -5.42 -9.27
N ASN A 121 -5.54 -4.46 -8.51
CA ASN A 121 -6.98 -4.29 -8.25
C ASN A 121 -7.48 -2.93 -8.72
N GLY A 122 -6.98 -2.42 -9.85
CA GLY A 122 -7.29 -1.09 -10.36
C GLY A 122 -6.50 0.02 -9.65
N ASN A 123 -6.78 1.27 -10.01
CA ASN A 123 -6.21 2.45 -9.38
C ASN A 123 -7.28 3.25 -8.64
N ARG A 124 -7.24 3.24 -7.30
CA ARG A 124 -8.19 3.97 -6.44
C ARG A 124 -7.86 5.45 -6.42
N SER A 125 -6.62 5.78 -6.20
CA SER A 125 -6.06 7.14 -6.28
C SER A 125 -4.81 7.07 -7.15
N VAL A 126 -4.64 7.84 -8.19
CA VAL A 126 -5.21 9.16 -8.53
C VAL A 126 -6.29 9.07 -9.62
N LEU A 127 -6.40 7.93 -10.34
CA LEU A 127 -7.24 7.82 -11.55
C LEU A 127 -8.69 7.45 -11.25
N THR A 128 -8.95 6.82 -10.10
CA THR A 128 -10.27 6.33 -9.70
C THR A 128 -10.88 5.41 -10.77
N ASP A 129 -10.04 4.51 -11.29
CA ASP A 129 -10.39 3.57 -12.36
C ASP A 129 -10.02 2.14 -11.92
N TYR A 130 -11.04 1.32 -11.67
CA TYR A 130 -10.89 -0.05 -11.18
C TYR A 130 -10.78 -1.08 -12.30
N ASP A 131 -10.91 -0.67 -13.57
CA ASP A 131 -10.70 -1.54 -14.73
C ASP A 131 -9.22 -1.58 -15.16
N LEU A 132 -8.37 -0.73 -14.58
CA LEU A 132 -6.94 -0.75 -14.80
C LEU A 132 -6.29 -1.99 -14.18
N THR A 133 -5.19 -2.44 -14.77
CA THR A 133 -4.45 -3.63 -14.33
C THR A 133 -2.99 -3.31 -14.07
N GLY A 134 -2.37 -4.09 -13.17
CA GLY A 134 -0.95 -4.00 -12.86
C GLY A 134 -0.05 -4.30 -14.05
N LEU A 135 1.17 -3.77 -14.00
CA LEU A 135 2.16 -3.93 -15.05
C LEU A 135 3.57 -3.96 -14.45
N ILE A 136 4.42 -4.83 -14.96
CA ILE A 136 5.87 -4.79 -14.70
C ILE A 136 6.60 -4.64 -16.03
N VAL A 137 7.42 -3.60 -16.16
CA VAL A 137 8.20 -3.29 -17.34
C VAL A 137 9.69 -3.46 -17.05
N GLY A 138 10.47 -3.86 -18.07
CA GLY A 138 11.92 -4.00 -17.96
C GLY A 138 12.41 -5.41 -17.65
N MET A 139 11.52 -6.41 -17.57
CA MET A 139 11.91 -7.80 -17.31
C MET A 139 12.78 -8.38 -18.43
N THR A 140 13.78 -9.15 -18.04
CA THR A 140 14.66 -9.91 -18.91
C THR A 140 14.72 -11.38 -18.46
N LEU A 141 15.39 -12.24 -19.23
CA LEU A 141 15.59 -13.64 -18.83
C LEU A 141 16.48 -13.80 -17.58
N THR A 142 17.19 -12.75 -17.20
CA THR A 142 18.06 -12.73 -16.01
C THR A 142 17.44 -12.03 -14.82
N THR A 143 16.21 -11.52 -14.95
CA THR A 143 15.50 -10.86 -13.85
C THR A 143 15.27 -11.85 -12.71
N ARG A 144 15.66 -11.45 -11.50
CA ARG A 144 15.57 -12.26 -10.29
C ARG A 144 14.33 -11.89 -9.46
N PRO A 145 13.79 -12.83 -8.67
CA PRO A 145 12.61 -12.59 -7.83
C PRO A 145 12.75 -11.40 -6.87
N GLU A 146 13.91 -11.22 -6.25
CA GLU A 146 14.17 -10.07 -5.37
C GLU A 146 14.17 -8.73 -6.11
N GLU A 147 14.51 -8.70 -7.40
CA GLU A 147 14.46 -7.49 -8.22
C GLU A 147 13.00 -7.10 -8.50
N ILE A 148 12.12 -8.10 -8.76
CA ILE A 148 10.69 -7.88 -8.90
C ILE A 148 10.10 -7.42 -7.55
N TYR A 149 10.46 -8.11 -6.46
CA TYR A 149 10.01 -7.76 -5.12
C TYR A 149 10.42 -6.32 -4.74
N ARG A 150 11.64 -5.91 -5.12
CA ARG A 150 12.12 -4.52 -4.93
C ARG A 150 11.31 -3.51 -5.73
N ALA A 151 10.89 -3.86 -6.94
CA ALA A 151 10.06 -2.98 -7.77
C ALA A 151 8.60 -2.87 -7.27
N LEU A 152 8.13 -3.85 -6.48
CA LEU A 152 6.81 -3.82 -5.84
C LEU A 152 6.80 -2.98 -4.54
N ILE A 153 7.96 -2.82 -3.86
CA ILE A 153 8.16 -1.93 -2.70
C ILE A 153 8.15 -0.46 -3.12
#